data_1ce144583c9da5e59799beaca014fd4f
#
_entry.id   1ce144583c9da5e59799beaca014fd4f
#
_cell.length_a   1.000
_cell.length_b   1.000
_cell.length_c   1.000
_cell.angle_alpha   90.00
_cell.angle_beta   90.00
_cell.angle_gamma   90.00
#
_symmetry.space_group_name_H-M   'P 1'
#
loop_
_entity.id
_entity.type
_entity.pdbx_description
1 polymer ?
#
loop_
_entity_poly.entity_id
_entity_poly.type
_entity_poly.pdbx_seq_one_letter_code
_entity_poly.pdbx_strand_id
1 'polypeptide(L)'
;HIEPCGIHSGDSNACLPPFNLGDLVIQQIEDHTKKIAKALNTVGLINVQFAIVNDKVYIIEANPRASRTVPFISKAYKEPYVNYATKVMLGENKVKDFDFKPTYTGYAIKEPVFSFSKFPNVNKKLGPEMKSTGESILFIDSLQDDKFYELYSRRKMYLSK
;
A
#
# COMPACT_ATOMS: atom_id res chain seq x y z
N HIS A 1 -6.11 -0.52 -1.16
CA HIS A 1 -6.11 -0.74 -2.61
C HIS A 1 -7.43 -0.28 -3.21
N ILE A 2 -7.39 0.22 -4.45
CA ILE A 2 -8.58 0.72 -5.16
C ILE A 2 -9.29 -0.43 -5.88
N GLU A 3 -8.54 -1.35 -6.46
CA GLU A 3 -9.07 -2.53 -7.15
C GLU A 3 -9.52 -3.60 -6.13
N PRO A 4 -10.52 -4.43 -6.53
CA PRO A 4 -11.02 -5.50 -5.66
C PRO A 4 -9.97 -6.57 -5.39
N CYS A 5 -10.18 -7.35 -4.33
CA CYS A 5 -9.39 -8.54 -4.02
C CYS A 5 -9.40 -9.53 -5.21
N GLY A 6 -8.30 -10.25 -5.39
CA GLY A 6 -8.07 -11.15 -6.53
C GLY A 6 -7.11 -10.59 -7.57
N ILE A 7 -6.83 -9.28 -7.51
CA ILE A 7 -5.72 -8.66 -8.24
C ILE A 7 -4.52 -8.57 -7.33
N HIS A 8 -3.35 -8.94 -7.85
CA HIS A 8 -2.10 -8.87 -7.09
C HIS A 8 -1.86 -7.45 -6.55
N SER A 9 -1.45 -7.33 -5.29
CA SER A 9 -1.25 -6.04 -4.60
C SER A 9 -0.24 -5.12 -5.30
N GLY A 10 0.76 -5.69 -5.99
CA GLY A 10 1.70 -4.95 -6.83
C GLY A 10 1.08 -4.32 -8.07
N ASP A 11 -0.03 -4.90 -8.56
CA ASP A 11 -0.75 -4.46 -9.75
C ASP A 11 -1.95 -3.56 -9.42
N SER A 12 -2.25 -3.39 -8.14
CA SER A 12 -3.34 -2.53 -7.67
C SER A 12 -2.86 -1.11 -7.43
N ASN A 13 -3.71 -0.13 -7.77
CA ASN A 13 -3.55 1.21 -7.26
C ASN A 13 -3.75 1.20 -5.74
N ALA A 14 -3.03 2.05 -5.03
CA ALA A 14 -3.21 2.23 -3.59
C ALA A 14 -3.33 3.71 -3.27
N CYS A 15 -4.20 4.05 -2.33
CA CYS A 15 -4.43 5.41 -1.87
C CYS A 15 -4.05 5.54 -0.39
N LEU A 16 -3.35 6.60 -0.04
CA LEU A 16 -3.02 7.01 1.31
C LEU A 16 -3.41 8.47 1.54
N PRO A 17 -4.07 8.80 2.66
CA PRO A 17 -4.71 7.87 3.59
C PRO A 17 -5.87 7.11 2.96
N PRO A 18 -6.41 6.06 3.61
CA PRO A 18 -7.61 5.39 3.12
C PRO A 18 -8.79 6.37 3.09
N PHE A 19 -9.60 6.34 2.03
CA PHE A 19 -10.68 7.31 1.83
C PHE A 19 -12.09 6.70 1.97
N ASN A 20 -12.18 5.39 2.00
CA ASN A 20 -13.46 4.65 2.01
C ASN A 20 -13.58 3.66 3.17
N LEU A 21 -12.79 3.84 4.22
CA LEU A 21 -12.82 3.01 5.42
C LEU A 21 -13.27 3.85 6.61
N GLY A 22 -14.21 3.32 7.39
CA GLY A 22 -14.62 3.93 8.66
C GLY A 22 -13.56 3.75 9.75
N ASP A 23 -13.56 4.64 10.74
CA ASP A 23 -12.57 4.66 11.84
C ASP A 23 -12.51 3.34 12.61
N LEU A 24 -13.66 2.68 12.82
CA LEU A 24 -13.72 1.38 13.51
C LEU A 24 -12.99 0.27 12.73
N VAL A 25 -13.06 0.30 11.40
CA VAL A 25 -12.34 -0.66 10.54
C VAL A 25 -10.84 -0.39 10.59
N ILE A 26 -10.45 0.88 10.54
CA ILE A 26 -9.04 1.30 10.65
C ILE A 26 -8.48 0.85 12.00
N GLN A 27 -9.21 1.06 13.09
CA GLN A 27 -8.81 0.62 14.42
C GLN A 27 -8.64 -0.90 14.51
N GLN A 28 -9.56 -1.68 13.93
CA GLN A 28 -9.43 -3.14 13.86
C GLN A 28 -8.16 -3.57 13.12
N ILE A 29 -7.86 -2.93 11.97
CA ILE A 29 -6.65 -3.20 11.18
C ILE A 29 -5.40 -2.93 12.01
N GLU A 30 -5.35 -1.79 12.70
CA GLU A 30 -4.22 -1.45 13.56
C GLU A 30 -4.03 -2.44 14.71
N ASP A 31 -5.12 -2.83 15.38
CA ASP A 31 -5.08 -3.76 16.51
C ASP A 31 -4.65 -5.16 16.05
N HIS A 32 -5.17 -5.63 14.92
CA HIS A 32 -4.72 -6.90 14.33
C HIS A 32 -3.25 -6.84 13.96
N THR A 33 -2.80 -5.77 13.32
CA THR A 33 -1.38 -5.59 12.95
C THR A 33 -0.48 -5.60 14.18
N LYS A 34 -0.84 -4.87 15.24
CA LYS A 34 -0.09 -4.84 16.51
C LYS A 34 -0.01 -6.22 17.17
N LYS A 35 -1.11 -6.99 17.18
CA LYS A 35 -1.16 -8.35 17.72
C LYS A 35 -0.26 -9.30 16.92
N ILE A 36 -0.34 -9.25 15.59
CA ILE A 36 0.49 -10.08 14.70
C ILE A 36 1.97 -9.76 14.88
N ALA A 37 2.34 -8.48 14.84
CA ALA A 37 3.72 -8.04 14.99
C ALA A 37 4.33 -8.50 16.33
N LYS A 38 3.55 -8.43 17.41
CA LYS A 38 3.96 -8.93 18.74
C LYS A 38 4.11 -10.46 18.75
N ALA A 39 3.15 -11.19 18.20
CA ALA A 39 3.18 -12.66 18.16
C ALA A 39 4.36 -13.20 17.35
N LEU A 40 4.75 -12.49 16.29
CA LEU A 40 5.89 -12.83 15.44
C LEU A 40 7.23 -12.29 15.96
N ASN A 41 7.24 -11.58 17.09
CA ASN A 41 8.44 -10.90 17.61
C ASN A 41 9.12 -10.05 16.53
N THR A 42 8.35 -9.33 15.72
CA THR A 42 8.86 -8.58 14.58
C THR A 42 9.76 -7.44 15.03
N VAL A 43 10.96 -7.38 14.47
CA VAL A 43 11.90 -6.27 14.62
C VAL A 43 12.08 -5.59 13.26
N GLY A 44 11.83 -4.29 13.19
CA GLY A 44 11.87 -3.52 11.94
C GLY A 44 10.50 -3.40 11.30
N LEU A 45 10.36 -3.78 10.03
CA LEU A 45 9.15 -3.62 9.24
C LEU A 45 8.34 -4.92 9.13
N ILE A 46 7.04 -4.76 9.10
CA ILE A 46 6.09 -5.82 8.77
C ILE A 46 5.09 -5.30 7.74
N ASN A 47 4.73 -6.13 6.79
CA ASN A 47 3.64 -5.87 5.85
C ASN A 47 2.51 -6.87 6.10
N VAL A 48 1.31 -6.36 6.36
CA VAL A 48 0.13 -7.20 6.55
C VAL A 48 -0.91 -6.80 5.50
N GLN A 49 -1.47 -7.78 4.81
CA GLN A 49 -2.54 -7.57 3.85
C GLN A 49 -3.88 -8.00 4.44
N PHE A 50 -4.88 -7.14 4.27
CA PHE A 50 -6.23 -7.34 4.76
C PHE A 50 -7.24 -7.29 3.61
N ALA A 51 -8.32 -8.04 3.76
CA ALA A 51 -9.55 -7.86 3.00
C ALA A 51 -10.65 -7.35 3.94
N ILE A 52 -11.50 -6.45 3.45
CA ILE A 52 -12.63 -5.92 4.20
C ILE A 52 -13.91 -6.29 3.45
N VAL A 53 -14.84 -6.94 4.16
CA VAL A 53 -16.14 -7.33 3.62
C VAL A 53 -17.20 -7.00 4.67
N ASN A 54 -18.14 -6.11 4.35
CA ASN A 54 -19.19 -5.68 5.28
C ASN A 54 -18.62 -5.26 6.65
N ASP A 55 -17.63 -4.38 6.64
CA ASP A 55 -16.91 -3.84 7.81
C ASP A 55 -16.18 -4.90 8.68
N LYS A 56 -16.08 -6.13 8.20
CA LYS A 56 -15.27 -7.18 8.83
C LYS A 56 -13.89 -7.25 8.20
N VAL A 57 -12.88 -7.28 9.03
CA VAL A 57 -11.47 -7.33 8.64
C VAL A 57 -10.99 -8.77 8.62
N TYR A 58 -10.48 -9.21 7.47
CA TYR A 58 -9.90 -10.53 7.25
C TYR A 58 -8.41 -10.39 6.94
N ILE A 59 -7.58 -11.23 7.55
CA ILE A 59 -6.15 -11.28 7.29
C ILE A 59 -5.92 -12.17 6.08
N ILE A 60 -5.23 -11.66 5.06
CA ILE A 60 -4.80 -12.44 3.90
C ILE A 60 -3.44 -13.03 4.17
N GLU A 61 -2.45 -12.17 4.48
CA GLU A 61 -1.09 -12.61 4.79
C GLU A 61 -0.36 -11.59 5.67
N ALA A 62 0.68 -12.05 6.37
CA ALA A 62 1.59 -11.22 7.14
C ALA A 62 3.03 -11.56 6.76
N ASN A 63 3.78 -10.57 6.35
CA ASN A 63 5.17 -10.68 5.91
C ASN A 63 6.07 -9.85 6.84
N PRO A 64 6.81 -10.46 7.80
CA PRO A 64 7.71 -9.73 8.71
C PRO A 64 9.00 -9.30 7.98
N ARG A 65 8.86 -8.47 7.00
CA ARG A 65 9.92 -7.90 6.17
C ARG A 65 9.44 -6.63 5.48
N ALA A 66 10.36 -5.87 4.91
CA ALA A 66 10.04 -4.78 4.01
C ALA A 66 9.24 -5.26 2.79
N SER A 67 8.38 -4.40 2.27
CA SER A 67 7.60 -4.63 1.05
C SER A 67 7.83 -3.49 0.06
N ARG A 68 7.36 -3.62 -1.17
CA ARG A 68 7.38 -2.53 -2.16
C ARG A 68 6.54 -1.32 -1.76
N THR A 69 5.57 -1.51 -0.86
CA THR A 69 4.76 -0.42 -0.33
C THR A 69 5.57 0.55 0.55
N VAL A 70 6.68 0.10 1.13
CA VAL A 70 7.50 0.94 2.03
C VAL A 70 8.06 2.19 1.34
N PRO A 71 8.66 2.14 0.14
CA PRO A 71 9.07 3.34 -0.57
C PRO A 71 7.92 4.30 -0.87
N PHE A 72 6.75 3.77 -1.22
CA PHE A 72 5.54 4.56 -1.43
C PHE A 72 5.12 5.30 -0.16
N ILE A 73 5.00 4.58 0.97
CA ILE A 73 4.63 5.16 2.26
C ILE A 73 5.66 6.21 2.70
N SER A 74 6.95 5.89 2.59
CA SER A 74 8.03 6.81 2.97
C SER A 74 7.99 8.12 2.18
N LYS A 75 7.70 8.04 0.87
CA LYS A 75 7.54 9.23 0.02
C LYS A 75 6.25 9.98 0.32
N ALA A 76 5.14 9.26 0.53
CA ALA A 76 3.85 9.85 0.83
C ALA A 76 3.87 10.67 2.11
N TYR A 77 4.49 10.16 3.15
CA TYR A 77 4.56 10.83 4.46
C TYR A 77 5.85 11.64 4.68
N LYS A 78 6.78 11.64 3.72
CA LYS A 78 8.11 12.30 3.81
C LYS A 78 8.92 11.84 5.02
N GLU A 79 8.78 10.55 5.38
CA GLU A 79 9.43 9.94 6.54
C GLU A 79 10.36 8.82 6.10
N PRO A 80 11.61 8.76 6.59
CA PRO A 80 12.59 7.75 6.20
C PRO A 80 12.39 6.43 6.97
N TYR A 81 11.22 5.79 6.85
CA TYR A 81 10.87 4.58 7.60
C TYR A 81 11.87 3.43 7.45
N VAL A 82 12.50 3.30 6.27
CA VAL A 82 13.55 2.30 6.05
C VAL A 82 14.76 2.56 6.93
N ASN A 83 15.18 3.82 7.05
CA ASN A 83 16.29 4.20 7.92
C ASN A 83 15.97 3.91 9.39
N TYR A 84 14.75 4.26 9.84
CA TYR A 84 14.31 3.97 11.20
C TYR A 84 14.32 2.46 11.48
N ALA A 85 13.76 1.67 10.58
CA ALA A 85 13.75 0.22 10.72
C ALA A 85 15.14 -0.37 10.76
N THR A 86 16.06 0.10 9.92
CA THR A 86 17.45 -0.35 9.90
C THR A 86 18.14 -0.09 11.23
N LYS A 87 18.01 1.10 11.80
CA LYS A 87 18.58 1.45 13.10
C LYS A 87 18.02 0.59 14.23
N VAL A 88 16.71 0.30 14.20
CA VAL A 88 16.10 -0.61 15.17
C VAL A 88 16.63 -2.04 15.02
N MET A 89 16.77 -2.53 13.79
CA MET A 89 17.29 -3.88 13.52
C MET A 89 18.77 -4.04 13.93
N LEU A 90 19.56 -2.97 13.81
CA LEU A 90 20.96 -2.94 14.27
C LEU A 90 21.09 -2.75 15.79
N GLY A 91 19.99 -2.48 16.49
CA GLY A 91 20.00 -2.22 17.93
C GLY A 91 20.53 -0.83 18.33
N GLU A 92 20.71 0.06 17.35
CA GLU A 92 21.19 1.44 17.57
C GLU A 92 20.13 2.31 18.24
N ASN A 93 18.86 2.10 17.89
CA ASN A 93 17.73 2.86 18.41
C ASN A 93 16.54 1.94 18.77
N LYS A 94 15.67 2.42 19.63
CA LYS A 94 14.33 1.85 19.86
C LYS A 94 13.29 2.65 19.10
N VAL A 95 12.16 2.05 18.76
CA VAL A 95 11.06 2.72 18.03
C VAL A 95 10.62 4.03 18.72
N LYS A 96 10.62 4.05 20.05
CA LYS A 96 10.26 5.22 20.86
C LYS A 96 11.24 6.41 20.75
N ASP A 97 12.44 6.18 20.21
CA ASP A 97 13.47 7.21 20.09
C ASP A 97 13.27 8.07 18.82
N PHE A 98 12.33 7.68 17.95
CA PHE A 98 11.98 8.43 16.75
C PHE A 98 10.74 9.30 16.99
N ASP A 99 10.81 10.55 16.53
CA ASP A 99 9.69 11.48 16.51
C ASP A 99 9.09 11.46 15.09
N PHE A 100 8.07 10.61 14.89
CA PHE A 100 7.38 10.49 13.61
C PHE A 100 6.51 11.73 13.37
N LYS A 101 6.83 12.48 12.32
CA LYS A 101 6.09 13.69 11.91
C LYS A 101 5.66 13.61 10.45
N PRO A 102 4.67 12.77 10.13
CA PRO A 102 4.13 12.74 8.78
C PRO A 102 3.58 14.12 8.40
N THR A 103 4.13 14.72 7.34
CA THR A 103 3.87 16.14 6.98
C THR A 103 2.99 16.30 5.76
N TYR A 104 2.45 15.22 5.21
CA TYR A 104 1.66 15.29 4.01
C TYR A 104 0.19 15.63 4.29
N THR A 105 -0.38 16.56 3.51
CA THR A 105 -1.82 16.88 3.45
C THR A 105 -2.35 16.47 2.08
N GLY A 106 -3.60 15.95 2.00
CA GLY A 106 -4.19 15.43 0.78
C GLY A 106 -4.04 13.91 0.64
N TYR A 107 -3.88 13.43 -0.59
CA TYR A 107 -3.80 12.00 -0.90
C TYR A 107 -2.59 11.68 -1.76
N ALA A 108 -1.95 10.56 -1.45
CA ALA A 108 -0.92 9.96 -2.29
C ALA A 108 -1.49 8.69 -2.94
N ILE A 109 -1.37 8.59 -4.26
CA ILE A 109 -1.87 7.44 -5.03
C ILE A 109 -0.69 6.76 -5.69
N LYS A 110 -0.51 5.49 -5.38
CA LYS A 110 0.42 4.62 -6.09
C LYS A 110 -0.27 4.09 -7.34
N GLU A 111 0.38 4.24 -8.49
CA GLU A 111 -0.04 3.67 -9.77
C GLU A 111 1.00 2.65 -10.25
N PRO A 112 0.63 1.37 -10.47
CA PRO A 112 1.54 0.40 -11.05
C PRO A 112 1.76 0.68 -12.54
N VAL A 113 3.00 0.50 -12.98
CA VAL A 113 3.43 0.67 -14.38
C VAL A 113 3.56 -0.70 -15.04
N PHE A 114 3.02 -0.84 -16.25
CA PHE A 114 3.05 -2.06 -17.03
C PHE A 114 3.83 -1.88 -18.32
N SER A 115 4.72 -2.82 -18.62
CA SER A 115 5.52 -2.84 -19.87
C SER A 115 4.82 -3.60 -21.01
N PHE A 116 3.49 -3.60 -21.08
CA PHE A 116 2.70 -4.33 -22.07
C PHE A 116 3.01 -3.91 -23.52
N SER A 117 3.44 -2.68 -23.74
CA SER A 117 3.87 -2.21 -25.07
C SER A 117 5.11 -2.94 -25.60
N LYS A 118 5.96 -3.41 -24.68
CA LYS A 118 7.18 -4.18 -25.02
C LYS A 118 6.90 -5.67 -25.24
N PHE A 119 5.75 -6.15 -24.75
CA PHE A 119 5.36 -7.56 -24.80
C PHE A 119 3.94 -7.71 -25.35
N PRO A 120 3.72 -7.53 -26.67
CA PRO A 120 2.38 -7.45 -27.25
C PRO A 120 1.54 -8.73 -27.10
N ASN A 121 2.18 -9.89 -26.97
CA ASN A 121 1.53 -11.20 -26.86
C ASN A 121 1.19 -11.62 -25.43
N VAL A 122 1.50 -10.79 -24.41
CA VAL A 122 1.19 -11.11 -23.02
C VAL A 122 -0.27 -10.81 -22.71
N ASN A 123 -0.91 -11.73 -22.00
CA ASN A 123 -2.25 -11.47 -21.47
C ASN A 123 -2.23 -10.26 -20.51
N LYS A 124 -2.91 -9.20 -20.90
CA LYS A 124 -2.98 -7.93 -20.15
C LYS A 124 -3.99 -7.93 -19.01
N LYS A 125 -4.89 -8.94 -18.95
CA LYS A 125 -5.88 -9.05 -17.88
C LYS A 125 -5.19 -9.24 -16.55
N LEU A 126 -5.53 -8.39 -15.57
CA LEU A 126 -4.99 -8.46 -14.22
C LEU A 126 -5.62 -9.62 -13.42
N GLY A 127 -4.86 -10.17 -12.49
CA GLY A 127 -5.25 -11.32 -11.67
C GLY A 127 -4.29 -11.53 -10.52
N PRO A 128 -4.19 -12.74 -9.97
CA PRO A 128 -3.37 -13.04 -8.81
C PRO A 128 -1.86 -13.00 -9.09
N GLU A 129 -1.46 -13.09 -10.36
CA GLU A 129 -0.06 -13.00 -10.77
C GLU A 129 0.34 -11.54 -11.03
N MET A 130 1.49 -11.15 -10.51
CA MET A 130 1.99 -9.79 -10.68
C MET A 130 2.55 -9.57 -12.10
N LYS A 131 2.10 -8.48 -12.75
CA LYS A 131 2.50 -8.09 -14.11
C LYS A 131 3.17 -6.71 -14.18
N SER A 132 3.05 -5.91 -13.12
CA SER A 132 3.69 -4.59 -13.07
C SER A 132 5.21 -4.71 -13.01
N THR A 133 5.89 -3.77 -13.68
CA THR A 133 7.34 -3.67 -13.76
C THR A 133 7.90 -2.46 -13.04
N GLY A 134 7.03 -1.60 -12.51
CA GLY A 134 7.38 -0.41 -11.79
C GLY A 134 6.15 0.22 -11.14
N GLU A 135 6.35 1.38 -10.52
CA GLU A 135 5.28 2.17 -9.91
C GLU A 135 5.57 3.66 -10.02
N SER A 136 4.53 4.46 -10.10
CA SER A 136 4.56 5.92 -9.99
C SER A 136 3.73 6.37 -8.78
N ILE A 137 3.97 7.60 -8.35
CA ILE A 137 3.21 8.22 -7.25
C ILE A 137 2.62 9.52 -7.76
N LEU A 138 1.31 9.66 -7.60
CA LEU A 138 0.57 10.89 -7.83
C LEU A 138 0.17 11.48 -6.47
N PHE A 139 0.41 12.77 -6.31
CA PHE A 139 -0.06 13.54 -5.15
C PHE A 139 -1.22 14.44 -5.59
N ILE A 140 -2.31 14.41 -4.83
CA ILE A 140 -3.51 15.21 -5.08
C ILE A 140 -4.02 15.80 -3.77
N ASP A 141 -4.56 17.00 -3.83
CA ASP A 141 -5.12 17.68 -2.64
C ASP A 141 -6.51 17.15 -2.27
N SER A 142 -7.27 16.68 -3.27
CA SER A 142 -8.62 16.18 -3.11
C SER A 142 -8.89 14.99 -4.04
N LEU A 143 -9.76 14.06 -3.62
CA LEU A 143 -10.25 12.97 -4.46
C LEU A 143 -11.19 13.44 -5.59
N GLN A 144 -11.58 14.71 -5.59
CA GLN A 144 -12.33 15.35 -6.68
C GLN A 144 -11.42 15.90 -7.78
N ASP A 145 -10.09 15.72 -7.66
CA ASP A 145 -9.12 16.09 -8.69
C ASP A 145 -9.35 15.27 -9.96
N ASP A 146 -9.39 15.94 -11.12
CA ASP A 146 -9.58 15.31 -12.43
C ASP A 146 -8.55 14.22 -12.71
N LYS A 147 -7.33 14.36 -12.20
CA LYS A 147 -6.27 13.36 -12.31
C LYS A 147 -6.64 12.03 -11.64
N PHE A 148 -7.41 12.06 -10.55
CA PHE A 148 -7.90 10.83 -9.92
C PHE A 148 -8.89 10.11 -10.82
N TYR A 149 -9.85 10.83 -11.40
CA TYR A 149 -10.83 10.28 -12.33
C TYR A 149 -10.20 9.75 -13.62
N GLU A 150 -9.20 10.44 -14.15
CA GLU A 150 -8.44 10.00 -15.31
C GLU A 150 -7.70 8.70 -15.04
N LEU A 151 -7.01 8.61 -13.91
CA LEU A 151 -6.30 7.41 -13.46
C LEU A 151 -7.27 6.23 -13.31
N TYR A 152 -8.40 6.43 -12.64
CA TYR A 152 -9.41 5.41 -12.43
C TYR A 152 -10.03 4.93 -13.75
N SER A 153 -10.28 5.84 -14.68
CA SER A 153 -10.82 5.52 -16.00
C SER A 153 -9.86 4.70 -16.85
N ARG A 154 -8.58 5.03 -16.84
CA ARG A 154 -7.54 4.23 -17.51
C ARG A 154 -7.47 2.80 -16.97
N ARG A 155 -7.70 2.61 -15.68
CA ARG A 155 -7.65 1.28 -15.04
C ARG A 155 -8.78 0.35 -15.46
N LYS A 156 -9.96 0.88 -15.76
CA LYS A 156 -11.10 0.07 -16.25
C LYS A 156 -10.72 -0.80 -17.45
N MET A 157 -9.82 -0.33 -18.30
CA MET A 157 -9.34 -1.04 -19.49
C MET A 157 -8.67 -2.39 -19.17
N TYR A 158 -8.04 -2.53 -17.99
CA TYR A 158 -7.37 -3.76 -17.54
C TYR A 158 -8.26 -4.66 -16.66
N LEU A 159 -9.42 -4.14 -16.25
CA LEU A 159 -10.37 -4.84 -15.38
C LEU A 159 -11.57 -5.41 -16.15
N SER A 160 -11.87 -4.87 -17.35
CA SER A 160 -12.95 -5.35 -18.20
C SER A 160 -12.68 -6.77 -18.71
N LYS A 161 -13.76 -7.55 -18.77
CA LYS A 161 -13.78 -8.95 -19.22
C LYS A 161 -13.32 -9.12 -20.67
#